data_97e070143d40d42e5917ee18ec46265c
#
_entry.id   97e070143d40d42e5917ee18ec46265c
#
_cell.length_a   1.000
_cell.length_b   1.000
_cell.length_c   1.000
_cell.angle_alpha   90.00
_cell.angle_beta   90.00
_cell.angle_gamma   90.00
#
_symmetry.space_group_name_H-M   'P 1'
#
loop_
_entity.id
_entity.type
_entity.pdbx_description
1 polymer ?
#
loop_
_entity_poly.entity_id
_entity_poly.type
_entity_poly.pdbx_seq_one_letter_code
_entity_poly.pdbx_strand_id
1 'polypeptide(L)'
;MERWLFMSNNCELVEELRKLKKSSLEAVDSEKEFSDFKQYMHIHRKVEDDLISTIEHAKNLPGKCLVLVCGNVGDGKSHLISYLKHHENRYLDGFEIHNDATESFDRYKDEKQTLAEVLSEFSDERLQEYGECKKIVAINMGVLSNFLESEQGSDFTKLAQYVEDNKILTSTDIGEVSDENNIFFHVNFGDYHIYRLSDGKIESPYISQLMDKVFTDLPNNHFYSAFKYHCSLCPFFDKCPVRYNYEMLSNSKIKEGVISVITETIVKDKIILSTRDLLNFFYDICVFPEFSLKFLTRSRDSFSDYLNYTIPNMLYEHEDVSMLLQHINSYDYLNRRSEEFDDLITRFNTADKVSDIFDKNLEDSPCKEYMLKNKDQYDGISSKRDAVFKYLGRLIRISGKDGFGDVDTDFEEFIRYVYAAARNDIRSLQTIYKIVNSCIYKWNGSSDTSHIITPTSNIDYMISTNIEVKPSVKPAVPEDVTVIDKFTPNLTLTFKQKDTAQTANISIDYDLYKMLKKVASGYRPTAQDNNHFAGFVSFVKKLVNCSKDDITILHYSHDEIKKYQLEYTVFGSYEFREV
;
A
#
# COMPACT_ATOMS: atom_id res chain seq x y z
N MET A 1 -43.30 22.14 20.31
CA MET A 1 -42.66 20.83 20.45
C MET A 1 -41.39 20.71 19.63
N GLU A 2 -41.20 21.51 18.57
CA GLU A 2 -40.01 21.48 17.68
C GLU A 2 -38.70 22.09 18.24
N ARG A 3 -38.80 22.92 19.28
CA ARG A 3 -37.63 23.59 19.89
C ARG A 3 -36.84 22.73 20.90
N TRP A 4 -37.36 21.57 21.31
CA TRP A 4 -36.74 20.70 22.32
C TRP A 4 -35.79 19.65 21.74
N LEU A 5 -35.90 19.33 20.44
CA LEU A 5 -35.00 18.40 19.76
C LEU A 5 -33.56 18.96 19.56
N PHE A 6 -33.36 20.26 19.69
CA PHE A 6 -32.09 20.96 19.53
C PHE A 6 -31.29 21.16 20.82
N MET A 7 -31.72 20.60 21.96
CA MET A 7 -30.99 20.68 23.21
C MET A 7 -30.04 19.53 23.50
N SER A 8 -29.93 18.51 22.61
CA SER A 8 -28.81 17.59 22.68
C SER A 8 -27.55 18.32 22.16
N ASN A 9 -26.52 18.45 23.00
CA ASN A 9 -25.22 19.03 22.62
C ASN A 9 -24.48 18.21 21.53
N ASN A 10 -25.09 17.17 20.97
CA ASN A 10 -24.48 16.17 20.12
C ASN A 10 -25.03 16.24 18.69
N CYS A 11 -24.16 16.09 17.71
CA CYS A 11 -24.52 15.98 16.31
C CYS A 11 -24.74 14.49 15.99
N GLU A 12 -25.98 14.12 15.62
CA GLU A 12 -26.34 12.72 15.32
C GLU A 12 -25.47 12.10 14.22
N LEU A 13 -25.17 12.85 13.15
CA LEU A 13 -24.28 12.35 12.10
C LEU A 13 -22.89 11.99 12.65
N VAL A 14 -22.33 12.86 13.51
CA VAL A 14 -21.01 12.61 14.11
C VAL A 14 -21.05 11.46 15.10
N GLU A 15 -22.15 11.29 15.86
CA GLU A 15 -22.31 10.13 16.76
C GLU A 15 -22.37 8.81 15.97
N GLU A 16 -23.09 8.79 14.84
CA GLU A 16 -23.08 7.62 13.97
C GLU A 16 -21.68 7.37 13.39
N LEU A 17 -21.00 8.38 12.84
CA LEU A 17 -19.64 8.26 12.30
C LEU A 17 -18.61 7.80 13.35
N ARG A 18 -18.80 8.12 14.63
CA ARG A 18 -17.94 7.62 15.71
C ARG A 18 -17.93 6.09 15.84
N LYS A 19 -18.97 5.41 15.35
CA LYS A 19 -18.98 3.94 15.30
C LYS A 19 -17.84 3.38 14.46
N LEU A 20 -17.36 4.11 13.44
CA LEU A 20 -16.20 3.73 12.64
C LEU A 20 -14.93 3.64 13.49
N LYS A 21 -14.71 4.58 14.44
CA LYS A 21 -13.61 4.53 15.41
C LYS A 21 -13.85 3.52 16.54
N LYS A 22 -15.07 3.38 17.03
CA LYS A 22 -15.41 2.43 18.10
C LYS A 22 -15.28 1.00 17.66
N SER A 23 -15.65 0.68 16.42
CA SER A 23 -15.46 -0.66 15.86
C SER A 23 -14.00 -1.13 15.90
N SER A 24 -13.06 -0.19 15.94
CA SER A 24 -11.66 -0.47 16.16
C SER A 24 -11.32 -0.89 17.58
N LEU A 25 -12.06 -0.44 18.59
CA LEU A 25 -11.89 -0.79 19.99
C LEU A 25 -12.68 -2.06 20.36
N GLU A 26 -13.90 -2.21 19.84
CA GLU A 26 -14.76 -3.38 20.08
C GLU A 26 -14.27 -4.66 19.39
N ALA A 27 -13.38 -4.57 18.41
CA ALA A 27 -12.74 -5.75 17.82
C ALA A 27 -11.77 -6.43 18.81
N VAL A 28 -11.37 -5.73 19.89
CA VAL A 28 -10.54 -6.28 20.98
C VAL A 28 -11.39 -6.90 22.08
N ASP A 29 -12.66 -6.50 22.21
CA ASP A 29 -13.40 -6.72 23.48
C ASP A 29 -14.47 -7.79 23.46
N SER A 30 -14.77 -8.55 22.39
CA SER A 30 -15.79 -9.58 22.56
C SER A 30 -15.87 -10.70 21.53
N GLU A 31 -15.73 -11.90 22.02
CA GLU A 31 -16.33 -13.13 21.52
C GLU A 31 -17.88 -13.17 21.64
N LYS A 32 -18.51 -12.09 22.16
CA LYS A 32 -19.93 -12.09 22.54
C LYS A 32 -20.80 -11.42 21.52
N GLU A 33 -21.21 -11.98 20.48
CA GLU A 33 -22.19 -11.57 19.48
C GLU A 33 -21.60 -10.81 18.28
N PHE A 34 -21.75 -11.43 17.14
CA PHE A 34 -21.52 -10.77 15.84
C PHE A 34 -22.62 -9.70 15.66
N SER A 35 -22.26 -8.43 15.90
CA SER A 35 -23.22 -7.32 15.93
C SER A 35 -23.81 -7.04 14.54
N ASP A 36 -25.05 -6.50 14.49
CA ASP A 36 -25.67 -6.04 13.25
C ASP A 36 -24.79 -5.06 12.47
N PHE A 37 -23.98 -4.27 13.19
CA PHE A 37 -23.00 -3.36 12.59
C PHE A 37 -21.88 -4.12 11.87
N LYS A 38 -21.29 -5.15 12.49
CA LYS A 38 -20.25 -5.99 11.88
C LYS A 38 -20.80 -6.72 10.65
N GLN A 39 -22.04 -7.21 10.73
CA GLN A 39 -22.74 -7.83 9.60
C GLN A 39 -22.97 -6.82 8.47
N TYR A 40 -23.44 -5.62 8.77
CA TYR A 40 -23.66 -4.58 7.78
C TYR A 40 -22.36 -4.18 7.09
N MET A 41 -21.25 -4.06 7.82
CA MET A 41 -19.94 -3.64 7.30
C MET A 41 -19.18 -4.77 6.59
N HIS A 42 -19.64 -6.02 6.65
CA HIS A 42 -18.98 -7.14 5.99
C HIS A 42 -18.94 -6.93 4.47
N ILE A 43 -17.77 -7.17 3.86
CA ILE A 43 -17.53 -7.14 2.43
C ILE A 43 -16.83 -8.44 2.05
N HIS A 44 -17.43 -9.15 1.10
CA HIS A 44 -16.85 -10.36 0.56
C HIS A 44 -15.52 -10.08 -0.15
N ARG A 45 -14.51 -10.89 0.13
CA ARG A 45 -13.16 -10.79 -0.44
C ARG A 45 -12.68 -12.16 -0.92
N LYS A 46 -11.78 -12.17 -1.88
CA LYS A 46 -11.17 -13.40 -2.41
C LYS A 46 -10.55 -14.29 -1.30
N VAL A 47 -10.00 -13.70 -0.25
CA VAL A 47 -9.48 -14.44 0.91
C VAL A 47 -10.54 -15.29 1.60
N GLU A 48 -11.82 -14.89 1.55
CA GLU A 48 -12.95 -15.65 2.08
C GLU A 48 -13.21 -16.90 1.24
N ASP A 49 -13.23 -16.78 -0.10
CA ASP A 49 -13.38 -17.93 -1.00
C ASP A 49 -12.26 -18.95 -0.82
N ASP A 50 -11.03 -18.46 -0.73
CA ASP A 50 -9.84 -19.30 -0.58
C ASP A 50 -9.82 -19.96 0.81
N LEU A 51 -10.29 -19.28 1.87
CA LEU A 51 -10.42 -19.87 3.20
C LEU A 51 -11.51 -20.96 3.21
N ILE A 52 -12.68 -20.70 2.63
CA ILE A 52 -13.76 -21.69 2.52
C ILE A 52 -13.26 -22.92 1.74
N SER A 53 -12.63 -22.73 0.60
CA SER A 53 -12.08 -23.81 -0.21
C SER A 53 -11.03 -24.64 0.55
N THR A 54 -10.16 -23.98 1.30
CA THR A 54 -9.13 -24.63 2.13
C THR A 54 -9.77 -25.45 3.26
N ILE A 55 -10.78 -24.91 3.94
CA ILE A 55 -11.50 -25.60 5.00
C ILE A 55 -12.26 -26.81 4.44
N GLU A 56 -12.96 -26.66 3.31
CA GLU A 56 -13.67 -27.78 2.67
C GLU A 56 -12.71 -28.89 2.25
N HIS A 57 -11.54 -28.53 1.71
CA HIS A 57 -10.51 -29.52 1.38
C HIS A 57 -10.04 -30.27 2.63
N ALA A 58 -9.62 -29.54 3.68
CA ALA A 58 -9.18 -30.12 4.94
C ALA A 58 -10.27 -30.96 5.64
N LYS A 59 -11.54 -30.55 5.51
CA LYS A 59 -12.70 -31.28 6.07
C LYS A 59 -12.85 -32.70 5.49
N ASN A 60 -12.56 -32.86 4.21
CA ASN A 60 -12.70 -34.12 3.49
C ASN A 60 -11.52 -35.07 3.68
N LEU A 61 -10.41 -34.62 4.27
CA LEU A 61 -9.24 -35.45 4.53
C LEU A 61 -9.39 -36.25 5.83
N PRO A 62 -8.91 -37.50 5.87
CA PRO A 62 -8.87 -38.26 7.13
C PRO A 62 -7.70 -37.80 8.01
N GLY A 63 -7.88 -37.96 9.34
CA GLY A 63 -6.78 -37.76 10.29
C GLY A 63 -6.69 -36.32 10.83
N LYS A 64 -5.47 -35.86 11.11
CA LYS A 64 -5.20 -34.55 11.71
C LYS A 64 -5.02 -33.50 10.64
N CYS A 65 -5.73 -32.38 10.76
CA CYS A 65 -5.61 -31.24 9.86
C CYS A 65 -5.58 -29.92 10.64
N LEU A 66 -4.59 -29.09 10.38
CA LEU A 66 -4.44 -27.73 10.93
C LEU A 66 -4.56 -26.70 9.81
N VAL A 67 -5.56 -25.81 9.91
CA VAL A 67 -5.70 -24.66 9.03
C VAL A 67 -5.25 -23.41 9.76
N LEU A 68 -4.15 -22.83 9.34
CA LEU A 68 -3.63 -21.57 9.86
C LEU A 68 -4.24 -20.39 9.09
N VAL A 69 -4.91 -19.49 9.81
CA VAL A 69 -5.40 -18.22 9.26
C VAL A 69 -4.44 -17.12 9.69
N CYS A 70 -3.45 -16.86 8.83
CA CYS A 70 -2.35 -15.95 9.12
C CYS A 70 -2.66 -14.51 8.69
N GLY A 71 -2.01 -13.52 9.31
CA GLY A 71 -2.09 -12.10 8.94
C GLY A 71 -1.76 -11.19 10.10
N ASN A 72 -1.72 -9.87 9.84
CA ASN A 72 -1.42 -8.86 10.86
C ASN A 72 -2.64 -8.51 11.71
N VAL A 73 -2.41 -7.73 12.76
CA VAL A 73 -3.49 -7.19 13.61
C VAL A 73 -4.37 -6.26 12.77
N GLY A 74 -5.68 -6.46 12.83
CA GLY A 74 -6.65 -5.62 12.11
C GLY A 74 -6.96 -6.04 10.67
N ASP A 75 -6.34 -7.10 10.12
CA ASP A 75 -6.59 -7.60 8.75
C ASP A 75 -7.99 -8.20 8.55
N GLY A 76 -8.70 -8.48 9.63
CA GLY A 76 -10.07 -9.00 9.59
C GLY A 76 -10.19 -10.52 9.77
N LYS A 77 -9.13 -11.22 10.20
CA LYS A 77 -9.14 -12.68 10.47
C LYS A 77 -10.28 -13.09 11.40
N SER A 78 -10.31 -12.51 12.60
CA SER A 78 -11.34 -12.81 13.60
C SER A 78 -12.75 -12.40 13.14
N HIS A 79 -12.85 -11.33 12.35
CA HIS A 79 -14.11 -10.92 11.74
C HIS A 79 -14.62 -11.99 10.77
N LEU A 80 -13.75 -12.48 9.87
CA LEU A 80 -14.14 -13.48 8.86
C LEU A 80 -14.53 -14.81 9.52
N ILE A 81 -13.76 -15.30 10.48
CA ILE A 81 -14.09 -16.53 11.21
C ILE A 81 -15.43 -16.38 11.94
N SER A 82 -15.66 -15.24 12.60
CA SER A 82 -16.94 -14.96 13.27
C SER A 82 -18.11 -14.86 12.29
N TYR A 83 -17.89 -14.26 11.12
CA TYR A 83 -18.87 -14.21 10.05
C TYR A 83 -19.25 -15.61 9.56
N LEU A 84 -18.26 -16.45 9.24
CA LEU A 84 -18.50 -17.85 8.82
C LEU A 84 -19.23 -18.64 9.90
N LYS A 85 -18.89 -18.45 11.18
CA LYS A 85 -19.56 -19.11 12.32
C LYS A 85 -21.04 -18.76 12.41
N HIS A 86 -21.43 -17.53 12.10
CA HIS A 86 -22.83 -17.09 12.20
C HIS A 86 -23.65 -17.36 10.94
N HIS A 87 -23.05 -17.25 9.76
CA HIS A 87 -23.79 -17.33 8.50
C HIS A 87 -23.54 -18.61 7.71
N GLU A 88 -22.36 -19.21 7.84
CA GLU A 88 -21.92 -20.35 7.03
C GLU A 88 -21.31 -21.45 7.91
N ASN A 89 -21.90 -21.70 9.09
CA ASN A 89 -21.37 -22.64 10.10
C ASN A 89 -21.12 -24.05 9.55
N ARG A 90 -21.84 -24.45 8.49
CA ARG A 90 -21.65 -25.74 7.81
C ARG A 90 -20.21 -26.04 7.39
N TYR A 91 -19.43 -25.00 7.05
CA TYR A 91 -18.01 -25.16 6.68
C TYR A 91 -17.15 -25.49 7.90
N LEU A 92 -17.47 -24.88 9.04
CA LEU A 92 -16.71 -24.99 10.28
C LEU A 92 -17.04 -26.24 11.11
N ASP A 93 -18.11 -26.97 10.75
CA ASP A 93 -18.53 -28.18 11.47
C ASP A 93 -17.41 -29.22 11.46
N GLY A 94 -17.05 -29.69 12.66
CA GLY A 94 -16.01 -30.69 12.88
C GLY A 94 -14.61 -30.09 13.15
N PHE A 95 -14.47 -28.76 13.13
CA PHE A 95 -13.25 -28.08 13.51
C PHE A 95 -13.35 -27.47 14.90
N GLU A 96 -12.27 -27.60 15.67
CA GLU A 96 -12.01 -26.78 16.85
C GLU A 96 -11.42 -25.44 16.39
N ILE A 97 -12.01 -24.32 16.83
CA ILE A 97 -11.66 -23.00 16.33
C ILE A 97 -11.04 -22.17 17.42
N HIS A 98 -9.81 -21.68 17.18
CA HIS A 98 -9.13 -20.70 18.00
C HIS A 98 -9.03 -19.37 17.24
N ASN A 99 -9.87 -18.42 17.63
CA ASN A 99 -10.05 -17.15 16.91
C ASN A 99 -8.94 -16.14 17.23
N ASP A 100 -8.26 -16.29 18.37
CA ASP A 100 -7.04 -15.58 18.72
C ASP A 100 -6.10 -16.52 19.47
N ALA A 101 -5.01 -16.91 18.82
CA ALA A 101 -4.02 -17.80 19.40
C ALA A 101 -3.22 -17.16 20.57
N THR A 102 -3.40 -15.87 20.82
CA THR A 102 -2.71 -15.09 21.86
C THR A 102 -3.55 -14.89 23.11
N GLU A 103 -4.87 -15.14 23.06
CA GLU A 103 -5.72 -15.03 24.24
C GLU A 103 -5.43 -16.18 25.22
N SER A 104 -4.66 -15.85 26.25
CA SER A 104 -4.50 -16.72 27.42
C SER A 104 -5.67 -16.48 28.40
N PHE A 105 -6.54 -17.48 28.59
CA PHE A 105 -7.54 -17.48 29.65
C PHE A 105 -6.92 -17.65 31.05
N ASP A 106 -5.64 -18.03 31.10
CA ASP A 106 -4.90 -18.22 32.35
C ASP A 106 -3.86 -17.11 32.55
N ARG A 107 -4.04 -16.31 33.59
CA ARG A 107 -3.13 -15.21 33.98
C ARG A 107 -1.69 -15.65 34.29
N TYR A 108 -1.46 -16.94 34.38
CA TYR A 108 -0.16 -17.53 34.75
C TYR A 108 0.59 -18.13 33.56
N LYS A 109 -0.01 -18.19 32.36
CA LYS A 109 0.61 -18.71 31.14
C LYS A 109 1.01 -17.58 30.23
N ASP A 110 2.18 -17.70 29.63
CA ASP A 110 2.58 -16.80 28.56
C ASP A 110 1.93 -17.22 27.22
N GLU A 111 1.99 -16.34 26.26
CA GLU A 111 1.44 -16.50 24.92
C GLU A 111 1.96 -17.76 24.21
N LYS A 112 3.26 -18.08 24.39
CA LYS A 112 3.92 -19.24 23.76
C LYS A 112 3.46 -20.55 24.37
N GLN A 113 3.25 -20.61 25.68
CA GLN A 113 2.72 -21.78 26.37
C GLN A 113 1.28 -22.06 25.95
N THR A 114 0.46 -21.02 25.83
CA THR A 114 -0.92 -21.14 25.37
C THR A 114 -0.97 -21.69 23.95
N LEU A 115 -0.12 -21.17 23.05
CA LEU A 115 -0.06 -21.62 21.67
C LEU A 115 0.44 -23.08 21.57
N ALA A 116 1.42 -23.48 22.39
CA ALA A 116 1.88 -24.86 22.45
C ALA A 116 0.77 -25.84 22.88
N GLU A 117 -0.10 -25.43 23.82
CA GLU A 117 -1.26 -26.24 24.21
C GLU A 117 -2.31 -26.34 23.09
N VAL A 118 -2.62 -25.21 22.44
CA VAL A 118 -3.56 -25.18 21.30
C VAL A 118 -3.07 -26.08 20.17
N LEU A 119 -1.77 -26.07 19.89
CA LEU A 119 -1.14 -26.83 18.80
C LEU A 119 -0.70 -28.24 19.25
N SER A 120 -0.88 -28.66 20.51
CA SER A 120 -0.31 -29.87 21.07
C SER A 120 -0.53 -31.15 20.24
N GLU A 121 -1.70 -31.29 19.59
CA GLU A 121 -2.00 -32.43 18.72
C GLU A 121 -1.19 -32.46 17.42
N PHE A 122 -0.50 -31.38 17.09
CA PHE A 122 0.34 -31.18 15.89
C PHE A 122 1.83 -31.14 16.23
N SER A 123 2.24 -31.53 17.46
CA SER A 123 3.64 -31.76 17.78
C SER A 123 4.21 -32.95 17.01
N ASP A 124 5.52 -32.96 16.78
CA ASP A 124 6.20 -33.98 15.97
C ASP A 124 5.96 -35.41 16.50
N GLU A 125 5.85 -35.60 17.82
CA GLU A 125 5.52 -36.87 18.45
C GLU A 125 4.06 -37.26 18.18
N ARG A 126 3.12 -36.35 18.43
CA ARG A 126 1.70 -36.65 18.30
C ARG A 126 1.21 -36.76 16.87
N LEU A 127 1.91 -36.16 15.92
CA LEU A 127 1.60 -36.35 14.49
C LEU A 127 1.73 -37.78 14.03
N GLN A 128 2.45 -38.64 14.75
CA GLN A 128 2.59 -40.06 14.46
C GLN A 128 1.49 -40.92 15.08
N GLU A 129 0.70 -40.34 15.98
CA GLU A 129 -0.42 -41.02 16.62
C GLU A 129 -1.68 -41.01 15.73
N TYR A 130 -2.36 -42.18 15.66
CA TYR A 130 -3.65 -42.29 15.01
C TYR A 130 -4.70 -41.50 15.78
N GLY A 131 -5.40 -40.59 15.09
CA GLY A 131 -6.50 -39.82 15.67
C GLY A 131 -7.05 -38.84 14.65
N GLU A 132 -8.30 -38.42 14.84
CA GLU A 132 -8.89 -37.30 14.10
C GLU A 132 -8.80 -36.05 14.96
N CYS A 133 -8.15 -35.02 14.42
CA CYS A 133 -8.12 -33.70 15.06
C CYS A 133 -8.09 -32.63 13.95
N LYS A 134 -9.12 -31.80 13.90
CA LYS A 134 -9.22 -30.72 12.92
C LYS A 134 -9.30 -29.40 13.64
N LYS A 135 -8.34 -28.51 13.39
CA LYS A 135 -8.27 -27.20 14.03
C LYS A 135 -8.13 -26.07 13.01
N ILE A 136 -8.79 -24.96 13.30
CA ILE A 136 -8.60 -23.68 12.63
C ILE A 136 -8.02 -22.70 13.64
N VAL A 137 -6.86 -22.13 13.37
CA VAL A 137 -6.16 -21.24 14.29
C VAL A 137 -5.88 -19.91 13.59
N ALA A 138 -6.53 -18.84 14.06
CA ALA A 138 -6.18 -17.50 13.63
C ALA A 138 -4.96 -17.01 14.41
N ILE A 139 -3.92 -16.65 13.69
CA ILE A 139 -2.64 -16.31 14.29
C ILE A 139 -1.99 -15.09 13.62
N ASN A 140 -1.36 -14.25 14.44
CA ASN A 140 -0.50 -13.18 13.95
C ASN A 140 0.83 -13.75 13.49
N MET A 141 1.36 -13.26 12.35
CA MET A 141 2.62 -13.74 11.77
C MET A 141 3.81 -13.55 12.72
N GLY A 142 3.88 -12.43 13.44
CA GLY A 142 4.93 -12.19 14.44
C GLY A 142 4.85 -13.15 15.63
N VAL A 143 3.65 -13.50 16.06
CA VAL A 143 3.42 -14.49 17.11
C VAL A 143 3.84 -15.88 16.66
N LEU A 144 3.48 -16.27 15.43
CA LEU A 144 3.88 -17.55 14.85
C LEU A 144 5.41 -17.65 14.74
N SER A 145 6.09 -16.62 14.24
CA SER A 145 7.56 -16.58 14.16
C SER A 145 8.21 -16.72 15.55
N ASN A 146 7.77 -15.89 16.51
CA ASN A 146 8.29 -15.92 17.88
C ASN A 146 8.06 -17.25 18.60
N PHE A 147 6.96 -17.93 18.28
CA PHE A 147 6.66 -19.27 18.81
C PHE A 147 7.60 -20.31 18.22
N LEU A 148 7.74 -20.37 16.90
CA LEU A 148 8.58 -21.37 16.24
C LEU A 148 10.07 -21.23 16.60
N GLU A 149 10.53 -20.02 16.95
CA GLU A 149 11.90 -19.76 17.42
C GLU A 149 12.11 -20.00 18.93
N SER A 150 11.04 -20.32 19.68
CA SER A 150 11.10 -20.52 21.13
C SER A 150 11.40 -21.95 21.53
N GLU A 151 11.68 -22.18 22.83
CA GLU A 151 11.83 -23.54 23.39
C GLU A 151 10.56 -24.37 23.21
N GLN A 152 9.36 -23.75 23.36
CA GLN A 152 8.07 -24.40 23.14
C GLN A 152 7.84 -24.80 21.69
N GLY A 153 8.41 -24.06 20.73
CA GLY A 153 8.37 -24.36 19.30
C GLY A 153 9.26 -25.51 18.87
N SER A 154 10.23 -25.94 19.70
CA SER A 154 11.18 -27.00 19.35
C SER A 154 10.54 -28.37 19.05
N ASP A 155 9.34 -28.61 19.57
CA ASP A 155 8.57 -29.84 19.37
C ASP A 155 7.69 -29.79 18.10
N PHE A 156 7.78 -28.72 17.29
CA PHE A 156 6.95 -28.46 16.11
C PHE A 156 7.81 -28.27 14.85
N THR A 157 8.84 -29.10 14.66
CA THR A 157 9.80 -28.93 13.57
C THR A 157 9.16 -29.10 12.18
N LYS A 158 8.15 -29.98 12.04
CA LYS A 158 7.41 -30.17 10.79
C LYS A 158 6.55 -28.96 10.46
N LEU A 159 5.93 -28.33 11.45
CA LEU A 159 5.20 -27.09 11.27
C LEU A 159 6.14 -25.95 10.88
N ALA A 160 7.30 -25.86 11.54
CA ALA A 160 8.32 -24.86 11.20
C ALA A 160 8.80 -25.01 9.75
N GLN A 161 9.08 -26.25 9.32
CA GLN A 161 9.46 -26.54 7.93
C GLN A 161 8.36 -26.18 6.94
N TYR A 162 7.10 -26.53 7.24
CA TYR A 162 5.95 -26.13 6.40
C TYR A 162 5.85 -24.60 6.26
N VAL A 163 6.02 -23.85 7.35
CA VAL A 163 5.99 -22.38 7.37
C VAL A 163 7.12 -21.79 6.52
N GLU A 164 8.33 -22.39 6.58
CA GLU A 164 9.49 -21.96 5.79
C GLU A 164 9.33 -22.31 4.31
N ASP A 165 8.95 -23.53 3.97
CA ASP A 165 8.79 -24.02 2.60
C ASP A 165 7.72 -23.24 1.83
N ASN A 166 6.62 -22.89 2.51
CA ASN A 166 5.54 -22.08 1.96
C ASN A 166 5.75 -20.56 2.13
N LYS A 167 6.91 -20.14 2.67
CA LYS A 167 7.29 -18.73 2.85
C LYS A 167 6.22 -17.87 3.56
N ILE A 168 5.48 -18.44 4.50
CA ILE A 168 4.34 -17.79 5.17
C ILE A 168 4.75 -16.50 5.86
N LEU A 169 5.98 -16.44 6.40
CA LEU A 169 6.51 -15.28 7.11
C LEU A 169 7.23 -14.27 6.19
N THR A 170 7.48 -14.65 4.93
CA THR A 170 8.20 -13.82 3.97
C THR A 170 7.32 -13.54 2.77
N SER A 171 6.71 -12.38 2.68
CA SER A 171 5.75 -11.96 1.65
C SER A 171 6.33 -11.77 0.22
N THR A 172 7.42 -12.46 -0.15
CA THR A 172 8.14 -12.17 -1.40
C THR A 172 7.79 -13.04 -2.59
N ASP A 173 7.18 -14.19 -2.39
CA ASP A 173 6.77 -15.06 -3.49
C ASP A 173 5.43 -15.74 -3.17
N ILE A 174 4.44 -15.52 -4.02
CA ILE A 174 3.17 -16.22 -3.99
C ILE A 174 3.41 -17.61 -4.59
N GLY A 175 3.75 -18.57 -3.74
CA GLY A 175 3.92 -19.98 -4.14
C GLY A 175 2.58 -20.72 -4.16
N GLU A 176 2.48 -21.75 -4.99
CA GLU A 176 1.39 -22.73 -4.87
C GLU A 176 1.54 -23.47 -3.54
N VAL A 177 0.44 -23.56 -2.79
CA VAL A 177 0.37 -24.28 -1.52
C VAL A 177 0.54 -25.77 -1.80
N SER A 178 1.63 -26.36 -1.38
CA SER A 178 1.82 -27.82 -1.41
C SER A 178 2.24 -28.32 -0.04
N ASP A 179 1.40 -29.13 0.58
CA ASP A 179 1.80 -30.02 1.67
C ASP A 179 1.74 -31.46 1.15
N GLU A 180 2.90 -32.11 0.99
CA GLU A 180 2.98 -33.50 0.57
C GLU A 180 2.27 -34.44 1.58
N ASN A 181 2.08 -34.01 2.83
CA ASN A 181 1.47 -34.80 3.89
C ASN A 181 -0.02 -34.49 4.16
N ASN A 182 -0.58 -33.45 3.54
CA ASN A 182 -1.99 -33.03 3.73
C ASN A 182 -2.41 -32.79 5.19
N ILE A 183 -1.50 -32.33 6.06
CA ILE A 183 -1.75 -32.07 7.48
C ILE A 183 -1.91 -30.58 7.72
N PHE A 184 -1.03 -29.77 7.14
CA PHE A 184 -0.97 -28.32 7.34
C PHE A 184 -1.53 -27.59 6.14
N PHE A 185 -2.38 -26.61 6.42
CA PHE A 185 -2.95 -25.70 5.44
C PHE A 185 -2.84 -24.28 5.96
N HIS A 186 -2.80 -23.31 5.07
CA HIS A 186 -2.82 -21.92 5.49
C HIS A 186 -3.56 -21.03 4.49
N VAL A 187 -4.07 -19.93 5.02
CA VAL A 187 -4.52 -18.77 4.26
C VAL A 187 -3.91 -17.54 4.90
N ASN A 188 -3.09 -16.83 4.16
CA ASN A 188 -2.41 -15.65 4.65
C ASN A 188 -3.08 -14.37 4.14
N PHE A 189 -3.68 -13.59 5.03
CA PHE A 189 -4.33 -12.31 4.70
C PHE A 189 -3.33 -11.30 4.10
N GLY A 190 -2.04 -11.42 4.41
CA GLY A 190 -0.99 -10.58 3.85
C GLY A 190 -0.80 -10.74 2.33
N ASP A 191 -1.26 -11.86 1.74
CA ASP A 191 -1.18 -12.10 0.31
C ASP A 191 -2.30 -11.40 -0.48
N TYR A 192 -3.31 -10.86 0.21
CA TYR A 192 -4.46 -10.19 -0.37
C TYR A 192 -4.41 -8.69 -0.06
N HIS A 193 -3.94 -7.94 -1.04
CA HIS A 193 -3.98 -6.48 -0.93
C HIS A 193 -5.43 -5.96 -0.88
N ILE A 194 -5.63 -4.79 -0.28
CA ILE A 194 -6.91 -4.07 -0.33
C ILE A 194 -7.17 -3.42 -1.70
N TYR A 195 -6.27 -3.61 -2.66
CA TYR A 195 -6.33 -3.16 -4.04
C TYR A 195 -5.86 -4.29 -4.97
N ARG A 196 -6.22 -4.19 -6.25
CA ARG A 196 -5.88 -5.16 -7.28
C ARG A 196 -5.37 -4.47 -8.54
N LEU A 197 -4.75 -5.22 -9.43
CA LEU A 197 -4.38 -4.74 -10.75
C LEU A 197 -5.44 -5.17 -11.76
N SER A 198 -5.92 -4.22 -12.56
CA SER A 198 -6.87 -4.46 -13.65
C SER A 198 -6.46 -3.64 -14.86
N ASP A 199 -6.23 -4.30 -15.99
CA ASP A 199 -5.82 -3.65 -17.26
C ASP A 199 -4.67 -2.63 -17.13
N GLY A 200 -3.68 -2.95 -16.27
CA GLY A 200 -2.51 -2.11 -16.03
C GLY A 200 -2.77 -0.89 -15.14
N LYS A 201 -3.88 -0.86 -14.42
CA LYS A 201 -4.24 0.16 -13.44
C LYS A 201 -4.45 -0.46 -12.07
N ILE A 202 -4.38 0.38 -11.04
CA ILE A 202 -4.76 0.00 -9.69
C ILE A 202 -6.23 0.31 -9.49
N GLU A 203 -6.97 -0.67 -8.97
CA GLU A 203 -8.35 -0.53 -8.53
C GLU A 203 -8.50 -1.03 -7.11
N SER A 204 -9.41 -0.45 -6.35
CA SER A 204 -9.77 -0.95 -5.03
C SER A 204 -11.29 -1.08 -4.87
N PRO A 205 -11.86 -2.19 -5.38
CA PRO A 205 -13.27 -2.49 -5.15
C PRO A 205 -13.59 -2.60 -3.66
N TYR A 206 -12.63 -3.08 -2.86
CA TYR A 206 -12.79 -3.22 -1.42
C TYR A 206 -12.99 -1.87 -0.73
N ILE A 207 -12.08 -0.89 -0.97
CA ILE A 207 -12.21 0.46 -0.40
C ILE A 207 -13.50 1.12 -0.93
N SER A 208 -13.80 0.95 -2.23
CA SER A 208 -15.02 1.51 -2.83
C SER A 208 -16.28 0.98 -2.14
N GLN A 209 -16.42 -0.33 -1.97
CA GLN A 209 -17.57 -0.95 -1.30
C GLN A 209 -17.63 -0.54 0.18
N LEU A 210 -16.49 -0.43 0.86
CA LEU A 210 -16.44 0.03 2.25
C LEU A 210 -16.92 1.49 2.39
N MET A 211 -16.51 2.35 1.47
CA MET A 211 -17.02 3.73 1.40
C MET A 211 -18.51 3.78 1.06
N ASP A 212 -18.99 2.91 0.15
CA ASP A 212 -20.42 2.84 -0.19
C ASP A 212 -21.27 2.49 1.02
N LYS A 213 -20.82 1.57 1.87
CA LYS A 213 -21.52 1.24 3.12
C LYS A 213 -21.64 2.41 4.09
N VAL A 214 -20.72 3.36 4.02
CA VAL A 214 -20.76 4.54 4.90
C VAL A 214 -21.49 5.70 4.24
N PHE A 215 -21.22 6.00 2.95
CA PHE A 215 -21.57 7.30 2.35
C PHE A 215 -22.68 7.21 1.28
N THR A 216 -23.15 6.02 0.90
CA THR A 216 -24.16 5.87 -0.17
C THR A 216 -25.54 5.52 0.40
N ASP A 217 -26.61 5.93 -0.29
CA ASP A 217 -28.00 5.58 0.07
C ASP A 217 -28.26 4.09 -0.14
N LEU A 218 -27.87 3.29 0.85
CA LEU A 218 -28.06 1.84 0.84
C LEU A 218 -29.08 1.44 1.92
N PRO A 219 -29.81 0.32 1.74
CA PRO A 219 -30.68 -0.23 2.78
C PRO A 219 -29.89 -0.44 4.09
N ASN A 220 -30.49 -0.04 5.20
CA ASN A 220 -29.90 -0.14 6.55
C ASN A 220 -28.64 0.71 6.79
N ASN A 221 -28.34 1.68 5.92
CA ASN A 221 -27.27 2.63 6.17
C ASN A 221 -27.71 3.69 7.19
N HIS A 222 -27.34 3.48 8.45
CA HIS A 222 -27.63 4.42 9.53
C HIS A 222 -26.86 5.74 9.37
N PHE A 223 -25.67 5.74 8.81
CA PHE A 223 -24.89 6.95 8.52
C PHE A 223 -25.63 7.86 7.54
N TYR A 224 -26.07 7.27 6.41
CA TYR A 224 -26.81 8.02 5.39
C TYR A 224 -28.17 8.50 5.92
N SER A 225 -28.83 7.70 6.73
CA SER A 225 -30.08 8.09 7.39
C SER A 225 -29.86 9.29 8.31
N ALA A 226 -28.80 9.29 9.13
CA ALA A 226 -28.44 10.42 9.99
C ALA A 226 -28.13 11.69 9.17
N PHE A 227 -27.35 11.56 8.09
CA PHE A 227 -27.09 12.66 7.16
C PHE A 227 -28.38 13.22 6.56
N LYS A 228 -29.23 12.38 6.01
CA LYS A 228 -30.43 12.78 5.28
C LYS A 228 -31.47 13.45 6.19
N TYR A 229 -31.74 12.87 7.36
CA TYR A 229 -32.81 13.33 8.24
C TYR A 229 -32.35 14.39 9.23
N HIS A 230 -31.23 14.18 9.92
CA HIS A 230 -30.84 15.10 10.99
C HIS A 230 -30.14 16.34 10.45
N CYS A 231 -29.29 16.23 9.42
CA CYS A 231 -28.64 17.40 8.84
C CYS A 231 -29.65 18.34 8.16
N SER A 232 -30.70 17.81 7.50
CA SER A 232 -31.71 18.65 6.82
C SER A 232 -32.49 19.53 7.79
N LEU A 233 -32.58 19.13 9.06
CA LEU A 233 -33.26 19.90 10.14
C LEU A 233 -32.27 20.74 10.98
N CYS A 234 -30.94 20.62 10.71
CA CYS A 234 -29.91 21.27 11.49
C CYS A 234 -29.83 22.77 11.16
N PRO A 235 -29.83 23.68 12.17
CA PRO A 235 -29.68 25.10 11.93
C PRO A 235 -28.33 25.53 11.35
N PHE A 236 -27.36 24.61 11.35
CA PHE A 236 -26.02 24.81 10.79
C PHE A 236 -25.85 24.20 9.39
N PHE A 237 -26.91 23.73 8.76
CA PHE A 237 -26.91 23.01 7.47
C PHE A 237 -25.98 23.65 6.42
N ASP A 238 -26.14 24.98 6.19
CA ASP A 238 -25.42 25.70 5.13
C ASP A 238 -23.95 26.02 5.45
N LYS A 239 -23.49 25.77 6.69
CA LYS A 239 -22.14 26.13 7.12
C LYS A 239 -21.35 25.02 7.82
N CYS A 240 -21.89 23.79 7.84
CA CYS A 240 -21.28 22.69 8.54
C CYS A 240 -20.28 21.93 7.63
N PRO A 241 -18.96 22.01 7.86
CA PRO A 241 -17.98 21.29 7.04
C PRO A 241 -18.18 19.76 7.07
N VAL A 242 -18.55 19.18 8.22
CA VAL A 242 -18.80 17.73 8.34
C VAL A 242 -19.93 17.27 7.42
N ARG A 243 -21.01 18.04 7.35
CA ARG A 243 -22.10 17.77 6.42
C ARG A 243 -21.62 17.82 4.97
N TYR A 244 -20.82 18.83 4.60
CA TYR A 244 -20.25 18.93 3.27
C TYR A 244 -19.29 17.79 2.96
N ASN A 245 -18.43 17.39 3.90
CA ASN A 245 -17.53 16.26 3.73
C ASN A 245 -18.31 14.97 3.45
N TYR A 246 -19.37 14.72 4.20
CA TYR A 246 -20.23 13.56 3.96
C TYR A 246 -20.88 13.60 2.57
N GLU A 247 -21.42 14.76 2.16
CA GLU A 247 -21.99 14.94 0.83
C GLU A 247 -20.96 14.75 -0.30
N MET A 248 -19.74 15.25 -0.09
CA MET A 248 -18.63 15.06 -1.04
C MET A 248 -18.30 13.58 -1.21
N LEU A 249 -18.18 12.81 -0.10
CA LEU A 249 -17.86 11.40 -0.13
C LEU A 249 -19.03 10.53 -0.66
N SER A 250 -20.24 11.07 -0.68
CA SER A 250 -21.39 10.45 -1.36
C SER A 250 -21.34 10.63 -2.89
N ASN A 251 -20.52 11.55 -3.40
CA ASN A 251 -20.35 11.76 -4.84
C ASN A 251 -19.32 10.77 -5.40
N SER A 252 -19.67 10.05 -6.48
CA SER A 252 -18.82 9.00 -7.06
C SER A 252 -17.46 9.51 -7.53
N LYS A 253 -17.39 10.68 -8.15
CA LYS A 253 -16.12 11.24 -8.64
C LYS A 253 -15.17 11.63 -7.51
N ILE A 254 -15.66 12.29 -6.48
CA ILE A 254 -14.87 12.61 -5.29
C ILE A 254 -14.39 11.34 -4.60
N LYS A 255 -15.29 10.34 -4.46
CA LYS A 255 -14.96 9.04 -3.87
C LYS A 255 -13.84 8.34 -4.67
N GLU A 256 -13.96 8.26 -5.99
CA GLU A 256 -12.93 7.69 -6.87
C GLU A 256 -11.59 8.42 -6.72
N GLY A 257 -11.60 9.75 -6.67
CA GLY A 257 -10.40 10.57 -6.45
C GLY A 257 -9.74 10.31 -5.10
N VAL A 258 -10.52 10.21 -4.02
CA VAL A 258 -10.00 9.86 -2.68
C VAL A 258 -9.42 8.45 -2.67
N ILE A 259 -10.09 7.46 -3.30
CA ILE A 259 -9.57 6.09 -3.43
C ILE A 259 -8.24 6.09 -4.20
N SER A 260 -8.15 6.86 -5.29
CA SER A 260 -6.91 7.00 -6.06
C SER A 260 -5.76 7.57 -5.21
N VAL A 261 -6.01 8.60 -4.39
CA VAL A 261 -5.01 9.17 -3.47
C VAL A 261 -4.56 8.11 -2.46
N ILE A 262 -5.48 7.37 -1.85
CA ILE A 262 -5.17 6.31 -0.87
C ILE A 262 -4.32 5.22 -1.54
N THR A 263 -4.76 4.66 -2.66
CA THR A 263 -4.09 3.52 -3.31
C THR A 263 -2.72 3.89 -3.84
N GLU A 264 -2.58 5.09 -4.42
CA GLU A 264 -1.29 5.62 -4.86
C GLU A 264 -0.30 5.75 -3.69
N THR A 265 -0.75 6.32 -2.57
CA THR A 265 0.08 6.49 -1.37
C THR A 265 0.51 5.15 -0.78
N ILE A 266 -0.42 4.19 -0.66
CA ILE A 266 -0.12 2.83 -0.16
C ILE A 266 1.00 2.17 -0.97
N VAL A 267 0.90 2.23 -2.29
CA VAL A 267 1.89 1.57 -3.17
C VAL A 267 3.23 2.30 -3.15
N LYS A 268 3.23 3.63 -3.19
CA LYS A 268 4.45 4.44 -3.17
C LYS A 268 5.26 4.24 -1.89
N ASP A 269 4.59 4.27 -0.74
CA ASP A 269 5.22 4.20 0.58
C ASP A 269 5.22 2.79 1.18
N LYS A 270 4.69 1.79 0.45
CA LYS A 270 4.59 0.38 0.89
C LYS A 270 3.86 0.23 2.23
N ILE A 271 2.78 1.01 2.40
CA ILE A 271 2.00 1.01 3.63
C ILE A 271 1.09 -0.22 3.65
N ILE A 272 1.07 -0.92 4.76
CA ILE A 272 0.10 -1.97 5.04
C ILE A 272 -1.04 -1.33 5.82
N LEU A 273 -2.23 -1.27 5.22
CA LEU A 273 -3.44 -0.75 5.86
C LEU A 273 -4.38 -1.88 6.20
N SER A 274 -4.83 -1.89 7.45
CA SER A 274 -5.92 -2.74 7.89
C SER A 274 -7.29 -2.12 7.58
N THR A 275 -8.33 -2.93 7.61
CA THR A 275 -9.73 -2.44 7.54
C THR A 275 -10.01 -1.41 8.63
N ARG A 276 -9.44 -1.61 9.82
CA ARG A 276 -9.54 -0.69 10.95
C ARG A 276 -8.97 0.69 10.62
N ASP A 277 -7.80 0.72 10.00
CA ASP A 277 -7.14 1.98 9.62
C ASP A 277 -7.98 2.74 8.59
N LEU A 278 -8.59 2.03 7.63
CA LEU A 278 -9.51 2.63 6.66
C LEU A 278 -10.76 3.22 7.32
N LEU A 279 -11.38 2.51 8.25
CA LEU A 279 -12.58 3.01 8.95
C LEU A 279 -12.23 4.25 9.79
N ASN A 280 -11.11 4.23 10.49
CA ASN A 280 -10.61 5.41 11.22
C ASN A 280 -10.35 6.57 10.26
N PHE A 281 -9.69 6.31 9.14
CA PHE A 281 -9.42 7.33 8.12
C PHE A 281 -10.71 7.96 7.57
N PHE A 282 -11.76 7.17 7.28
CA PHE A 282 -13.04 7.73 6.81
C PHE A 282 -13.67 8.67 7.82
N TYR A 283 -13.55 8.34 9.10
CA TYR A 283 -13.96 9.26 10.16
C TYR A 283 -13.11 10.54 10.15
N ASP A 284 -11.79 10.40 10.10
CA ASP A 284 -10.82 11.49 10.24
C ASP A 284 -10.91 12.51 9.10
N ILE A 285 -11.18 12.06 7.85
CA ILE A 285 -11.38 12.97 6.72
C ILE A 285 -12.76 13.61 6.69
N CYS A 286 -13.74 13.03 7.41
CA CYS A 286 -15.11 13.56 7.48
C CYS A 286 -15.29 14.53 8.65
N VAL A 287 -14.69 14.24 9.81
CA VAL A 287 -14.88 14.97 11.06
C VAL A 287 -13.55 15.54 11.53
N PHE A 288 -13.39 16.85 11.42
CA PHE A 288 -12.17 17.51 11.89
C PHE A 288 -12.02 17.47 13.42
N PRO A 289 -10.79 17.47 13.97
CA PRO A 289 -10.54 17.22 15.40
C PRO A 289 -11.26 18.18 16.35
N GLU A 290 -11.36 19.46 15.99
CA GLU A 290 -11.96 20.50 16.82
C GLU A 290 -13.49 20.58 16.69
N PHE A 291 -14.10 19.66 15.92
CA PHE A 291 -15.53 19.72 15.65
C PHE A 291 -16.36 19.67 16.92
N SER A 292 -17.24 20.66 17.05
CA SER A 292 -18.33 20.72 18.03
C SER A 292 -19.43 21.65 17.53
N LEU A 293 -20.66 21.46 17.99
CA LEU A 293 -21.74 22.41 17.67
C LEU A 293 -21.42 23.82 18.19
N LYS A 294 -20.64 23.92 19.28
CA LYS A 294 -20.16 25.20 19.80
C LYS A 294 -19.17 25.90 18.85
N PHE A 295 -18.34 25.14 18.15
CA PHE A 295 -17.46 25.67 17.12
C PHE A 295 -18.30 26.36 16.03
N LEU A 296 -19.32 25.71 15.51
CA LEU A 296 -20.18 26.24 14.45
C LEU A 296 -20.97 27.50 14.90
N THR A 297 -21.28 27.63 16.21
CA THR A 297 -21.92 28.86 16.74
C THR A 297 -20.94 30.01 16.85
N ARG A 298 -19.65 29.77 17.04
CA ARG A 298 -18.62 30.81 17.23
C ARG A 298 -17.98 31.26 15.92
N SER A 299 -18.03 30.41 14.91
CA SER A 299 -17.45 30.71 13.61
C SER A 299 -18.10 31.94 12.98
N ARG A 300 -17.26 32.92 12.64
CA ARG A 300 -17.67 34.17 11.98
C ARG A 300 -17.47 34.12 10.45
N ASP A 301 -16.52 33.29 10.00
CA ASP A 301 -16.18 33.14 8.58
C ASP A 301 -16.38 31.70 8.13
N SER A 302 -17.65 31.37 7.84
CA SER A 302 -18.05 30.03 7.41
C SER A 302 -17.40 29.59 6.08
N PHE A 303 -16.97 30.55 5.24
CA PHE A 303 -16.26 30.22 3.99
C PHE A 303 -14.84 29.76 4.25
N SER A 304 -14.10 30.43 5.15
CA SER A 304 -12.77 29.97 5.57
C SER A 304 -12.83 28.60 6.26
N ASP A 305 -13.84 28.37 7.11
CA ASP A 305 -14.05 27.08 7.75
C ASP A 305 -14.34 25.98 6.71
N TYR A 306 -15.13 26.30 5.68
CA TYR A 306 -15.36 25.38 4.56
C TYR A 306 -14.05 25.03 3.85
N LEU A 307 -13.21 25.99 3.51
CA LEU A 307 -11.94 25.73 2.86
C LEU A 307 -11.02 24.87 3.75
N ASN A 308 -10.91 25.19 5.04
CA ASN A 308 -9.95 24.55 5.93
C ASN A 308 -10.37 23.14 6.35
N TYR A 309 -11.67 22.89 6.56
CA TYR A 309 -12.18 21.65 7.17
C TYR A 309 -12.97 20.77 6.21
N THR A 310 -12.87 21.01 4.89
CA THR A 310 -13.45 20.11 3.89
C THR A 310 -12.40 19.26 3.20
N ILE A 311 -12.85 18.15 2.57
CA ILE A 311 -12.03 17.05 2.06
C ILE A 311 -10.73 17.47 1.37
N PRO A 312 -10.68 18.45 0.43
CA PRO A 312 -9.43 18.79 -0.24
C PRO A 312 -8.31 19.18 0.72
N ASN A 313 -8.63 19.96 1.76
CA ASN A 313 -7.64 20.37 2.76
C ASN A 313 -7.50 19.35 3.90
N MET A 314 -8.58 18.65 4.29
CA MET A 314 -8.51 17.58 5.29
C MET A 314 -7.52 16.47 4.90
N LEU A 315 -7.38 16.18 3.63
CA LEU A 315 -6.43 15.17 3.14
C LEU A 315 -4.96 15.59 3.28
N TYR A 316 -4.65 16.90 3.23
CA TYR A 316 -3.28 17.36 3.10
C TYR A 316 -2.79 18.31 4.21
N GLU A 317 -3.63 18.74 5.14
CA GLU A 317 -3.25 19.68 6.21
C GLU A 317 -3.37 19.10 7.64
N HIS A 318 -3.83 17.83 7.77
CA HIS A 318 -4.05 17.18 9.07
C HIS A 318 -3.14 15.96 9.25
N GLU A 319 -1.85 16.13 8.98
CA GLU A 319 -0.83 15.08 9.06
C GLU A 319 -0.66 14.47 10.47
N ASP A 320 -1.01 15.23 11.51
CA ASP A 320 -0.91 14.81 12.91
C ASP A 320 -2.05 13.87 13.37
N VAL A 321 -3.11 13.73 12.56
CA VAL A 321 -4.30 12.94 12.93
C VAL A 321 -4.09 11.44 12.73
N SER A 322 -3.44 11.04 11.64
CA SER A 322 -3.18 9.64 11.34
C SER A 322 -1.93 9.45 10.46
N MET A 323 -1.33 8.26 10.57
CA MET A 323 -0.18 7.87 9.75
C MET A 323 -0.50 7.97 8.24
N LEU A 324 -1.71 7.56 7.82
CA LEU A 324 -2.08 7.64 6.40
C LEU A 324 -2.16 9.09 5.91
N LEU A 325 -2.71 10.02 6.71
CA LEU A 325 -2.75 11.44 6.36
C LEU A 325 -1.34 12.05 6.30
N GLN A 326 -0.42 11.64 7.18
CA GLN A 326 0.98 12.05 7.12
C GLN A 326 1.63 11.65 5.80
N HIS A 327 1.42 10.42 5.34
CA HIS A 327 1.94 9.96 4.06
C HIS A 327 1.27 10.67 2.87
N ILE A 328 -0.05 10.86 2.90
CA ILE A 328 -0.78 11.60 1.85
C ILE A 328 -0.25 13.04 1.71
N ASN A 329 0.02 13.72 2.84
CA ASN A 329 0.58 15.09 2.82
C ASN A 329 1.90 15.16 2.06
N SER A 330 2.77 14.15 2.16
CA SER A 330 4.04 14.12 1.42
C SER A 330 3.87 14.17 -0.10
N TYR A 331 2.69 13.79 -0.61
CA TYR A 331 2.31 13.79 -2.01
C TYR A 331 1.33 14.93 -2.37
N ASP A 332 1.28 16.01 -1.57
CA ASP A 332 0.41 17.15 -1.88
C ASP A 332 0.70 17.66 -3.30
N TYR A 333 -0.35 17.75 -4.10
CA TYR A 333 -0.32 18.23 -5.47
C TYR A 333 0.37 19.61 -5.60
N LEU A 334 0.22 20.45 -4.59
CA LEU A 334 0.85 21.78 -4.55
C LEU A 334 2.39 21.75 -4.51
N ASN A 335 2.98 20.64 -4.09
CA ASN A 335 4.43 20.46 -4.00
C ASN A 335 5.05 19.93 -5.30
N ARG A 336 4.23 19.61 -6.29
CA ARG A 336 4.69 19.12 -7.59
C ARG A 336 4.99 20.29 -8.53
N ARG A 337 5.98 20.09 -9.39
CA ARG A 337 6.27 21.00 -10.50
C ARG A 337 5.96 20.29 -11.78
N SER A 338 4.98 20.81 -12.53
CA SER A 338 4.68 20.41 -13.89
C SER A 338 4.35 21.64 -14.70
N GLU A 339 4.48 21.55 -16.03
CA GLU A 339 4.15 22.65 -16.95
C GLU A 339 2.67 23.04 -16.81
N GLU A 340 1.79 22.05 -16.67
CA GLU A 340 0.36 22.24 -16.50
C GLU A 340 0.02 22.99 -15.21
N PHE A 341 0.75 22.67 -14.13
CA PHE A 341 0.54 23.31 -12.84
C PHE A 341 1.07 24.77 -12.85
N ASP A 342 2.21 25.01 -13.46
CA ASP A 342 2.77 26.36 -13.63
C ASP A 342 1.85 27.24 -14.51
N ASP A 343 1.23 26.66 -15.55
CA ASP A 343 0.20 27.32 -16.35
C ASP A 343 -1.07 27.62 -15.54
N LEU A 344 -1.50 26.68 -14.69
CA LEU A 344 -2.63 26.90 -13.78
C LEU A 344 -2.33 28.06 -12.80
N ILE A 345 -1.13 28.11 -12.21
CA ILE A 345 -0.71 29.23 -11.35
C ILE A 345 -0.80 30.55 -12.09
N THR A 346 -0.28 30.57 -13.31
CA THR A 346 -0.28 31.79 -14.15
C THR A 346 -1.70 32.25 -14.44
N ARG A 347 -2.57 31.33 -14.91
CA ARG A 347 -3.97 31.62 -15.20
C ARG A 347 -4.73 32.07 -13.96
N PHE A 348 -4.50 31.41 -12.83
CA PHE A 348 -5.16 31.77 -11.56
C PHE A 348 -4.77 33.18 -11.10
N ASN A 349 -3.48 33.54 -11.20
CA ASN A 349 -3.00 34.84 -10.77
C ASN A 349 -3.40 36.00 -11.71
N THR A 350 -3.65 35.71 -12.97
CA THR A 350 -4.02 36.71 -13.99
C THR A 350 -5.53 36.83 -14.23
N ALA A 351 -6.33 35.88 -13.69
CA ALA A 351 -7.77 35.88 -13.90
C ALA A 351 -8.46 37.01 -13.14
N ASP A 352 -9.38 37.71 -13.81
CA ASP A 352 -10.28 38.66 -13.19
C ASP A 352 -11.29 37.96 -12.27
N LYS A 353 -11.78 36.79 -12.71
CA LYS A 353 -12.71 35.94 -11.97
C LYS A 353 -12.12 34.55 -11.78
N VAL A 354 -11.77 34.23 -10.56
CA VAL A 354 -11.23 32.92 -10.18
C VAL A 354 -12.29 31.82 -10.32
N SER A 355 -13.57 32.17 -10.14
CA SER A 355 -14.70 31.25 -10.34
C SER A 355 -14.75 30.63 -11.73
N ASP A 356 -14.31 31.31 -12.80
CA ASP A 356 -14.26 30.77 -14.16
C ASP A 356 -13.27 29.62 -14.28
N ILE A 357 -12.23 29.58 -13.44
CA ILE A 357 -11.23 28.52 -13.41
C ILE A 357 -11.82 27.26 -12.80
N PHE A 358 -12.60 27.39 -11.73
CA PHE A 358 -13.32 26.24 -11.15
C PHE A 358 -14.25 25.60 -12.17
N ASP A 359 -15.02 26.42 -12.91
CA ASP A 359 -15.98 25.90 -13.88
C ASP A 359 -15.31 25.13 -15.04
N LYS A 360 -14.16 25.61 -15.50
CA LYS A 360 -13.44 25.00 -16.61
C LYS A 360 -12.75 23.67 -16.26
N ASN A 361 -12.17 23.60 -15.05
CA ASN A 361 -11.20 22.54 -14.72
C ASN A 361 -11.76 21.43 -13.83
N LEU A 362 -12.96 21.59 -13.26
CA LEU A 362 -13.56 20.62 -12.36
C LEU A 362 -14.78 19.96 -12.98
N GLU A 363 -14.93 18.66 -12.71
CA GLU A 363 -16.17 17.94 -12.93
C GLU A 363 -17.28 18.47 -12.00
N ASP A 364 -18.53 18.25 -12.40
CA ASP A 364 -19.67 18.64 -11.59
C ASP A 364 -19.68 17.85 -10.29
N SER A 365 -19.67 18.56 -9.19
CA SER A 365 -19.54 18.01 -7.84
C SER A 365 -20.08 18.98 -6.81
N PRO A 366 -20.44 18.52 -5.60
CA PRO A 366 -20.88 19.39 -4.52
C PRO A 366 -19.85 20.48 -4.17
N CYS A 367 -18.55 20.18 -4.31
CA CYS A 367 -17.49 21.16 -4.09
C CYS A 367 -17.53 22.29 -5.13
N LYS A 368 -17.63 21.94 -6.42
CA LYS A 368 -17.71 22.91 -7.51
C LYS A 368 -18.94 23.79 -7.34
N GLU A 369 -20.10 23.19 -7.08
CA GLU A 369 -21.35 23.91 -6.85
C GLU A 369 -21.23 24.89 -5.70
N TYR A 370 -20.65 24.46 -4.54
CA TYR A 370 -20.46 25.33 -3.40
C TYR A 370 -19.54 26.51 -3.75
N MET A 371 -18.42 26.27 -4.41
CA MET A 371 -17.49 27.33 -4.80
C MET A 371 -18.16 28.32 -5.75
N LEU A 372 -18.86 27.86 -6.78
CA LEU A 372 -19.57 28.75 -7.72
C LEU A 372 -20.70 29.54 -7.07
N LYS A 373 -21.44 28.94 -6.13
CA LYS A 373 -22.49 29.62 -5.36
C LYS A 373 -21.92 30.73 -4.48
N ASN A 374 -20.72 30.55 -3.93
CA ASN A 374 -20.07 31.47 -3.00
C ASN A 374 -18.96 32.32 -3.64
N LYS A 375 -18.98 32.50 -4.96
CA LYS A 375 -17.94 33.24 -5.70
C LYS A 375 -17.70 34.66 -5.16
N ASP A 376 -18.72 35.33 -4.66
CA ASP A 376 -18.62 36.68 -4.08
C ASP A 376 -17.75 36.72 -2.79
N GLN A 377 -17.44 35.55 -2.20
CA GLN A 377 -16.54 35.43 -1.03
C GLN A 377 -15.07 35.47 -1.38
N TYR A 378 -14.71 35.29 -2.68
CA TYR A 378 -13.31 35.19 -3.11
C TYR A 378 -12.99 35.90 -4.44
N ASP A 379 -13.93 36.07 -5.36
CA ASP A 379 -13.70 36.84 -6.59
C ASP A 379 -13.36 38.30 -6.26
N GLY A 380 -12.21 38.76 -6.75
CA GLY A 380 -11.72 40.10 -6.47
C GLY A 380 -11.17 40.34 -5.06
N ILE A 381 -11.12 39.33 -4.17
CA ILE A 381 -10.62 39.43 -2.81
C ILE A 381 -9.20 38.86 -2.71
N SER A 382 -8.20 39.74 -2.73
CA SER A 382 -6.79 39.35 -2.72
C SER A 382 -6.37 38.57 -1.47
N SER A 383 -6.92 38.86 -0.31
CA SER A 383 -6.60 38.17 0.96
C SER A 383 -7.07 36.70 1.02
N LYS A 384 -8.02 36.30 0.18
CA LYS A 384 -8.51 34.92 0.09
C LYS A 384 -7.84 34.10 -1.04
N ARG A 385 -7.07 34.76 -1.90
CA ARG A 385 -6.57 34.17 -3.16
C ARG A 385 -5.71 32.93 -2.91
N ASP A 386 -4.77 33.00 -1.98
CA ASP A 386 -3.87 31.87 -1.69
C ASP A 386 -4.63 30.64 -1.12
N ALA A 387 -5.56 30.86 -0.21
CA ALA A 387 -6.36 29.78 0.37
C ALA A 387 -7.24 29.11 -0.70
N VAL A 388 -7.84 29.92 -1.59
CA VAL A 388 -8.67 29.42 -2.69
C VAL A 388 -7.82 28.68 -3.73
N PHE A 389 -6.59 29.15 -3.99
CA PHE A 389 -5.66 28.45 -4.90
C PHE A 389 -5.27 27.08 -4.36
N LYS A 390 -4.88 26.99 -3.08
CA LYS A 390 -4.56 25.71 -2.43
C LYS A 390 -5.74 24.75 -2.51
N TYR A 391 -6.93 25.23 -2.18
CA TYR A 391 -8.14 24.44 -2.25
C TYR A 391 -8.42 23.93 -3.67
N LEU A 392 -8.28 24.79 -4.69
CA LEU A 392 -8.45 24.43 -6.10
C LEU A 392 -7.46 23.36 -6.54
N GLY A 393 -6.17 23.52 -6.25
CA GLY A 393 -5.15 22.56 -6.64
C GLY A 393 -5.42 21.15 -6.08
N ARG A 394 -5.79 21.08 -4.80
CA ARG A 394 -6.15 19.81 -4.15
C ARG A 394 -7.46 19.25 -4.67
N LEU A 395 -8.43 20.10 -4.96
CA LEU A 395 -9.70 19.68 -5.55
C LEU A 395 -9.52 19.13 -6.97
N ILE A 396 -8.63 19.72 -7.77
CA ILE A 396 -8.26 19.20 -9.10
C ILE A 396 -7.72 17.77 -8.99
N ARG A 397 -6.90 17.48 -7.97
CA ARG A 397 -6.36 16.13 -7.78
C ARG A 397 -7.44 15.08 -7.52
N ILE A 398 -8.55 15.43 -6.89
CA ILE A 398 -9.61 14.46 -6.52
C ILE A 398 -10.85 14.53 -7.41
N SER A 399 -11.04 15.60 -8.21
CA SER A 399 -12.22 15.77 -9.07
C SER A 399 -11.95 16.60 -10.32
N GLY A 400 -10.70 16.64 -10.79
CA GLY A 400 -10.37 17.30 -12.06
C GLY A 400 -10.98 16.58 -13.26
N LYS A 401 -11.24 17.34 -14.32
CA LYS A 401 -11.64 16.77 -15.62
C LYS A 401 -10.50 15.91 -16.17
N ASP A 402 -10.87 14.91 -16.98
CA ASP A 402 -9.90 14.04 -17.64
C ASP A 402 -8.82 14.85 -18.38
N GLY A 403 -7.55 14.53 -18.13
CA GLY A 403 -6.39 15.27 -18.65
C GLY A 403 -6.04 16.54 -17.87
N PHE A 404 -6.77 16.87 -16.82
CA PHE A 404 -6.49 17.98 -15.92
C PHE A 404 -6.53 17.50 -14.48
N GLY A 405 -5.45 17.19 -13.95
CA GLY A 405 -5.31 16.60 -12.62
C GLY A 405 -4.27 15.53 -12.77
N ASP A 406 -3.15 15.87 -12.31
CA ASP A 406 -1.90 15.16 -12.48
C ASP A 406 -2.02 13.70 -12.11
N VAL A 407 -2.18 12.91 -13.12
CA VAL A 407 -1.85 11.50 -13.02
C VAL A 407 -0.32 11.47 -12.99
N ASP A 408 0.28 10.94 -11.92
CA ASP A 408 1.70 10.68 -11.87
C ASP A 408 2.05 9.68 -12.97
N THR A 409 2.43 10.20 -14.14
CA THR A 409 2.71 9.38 -15.34
C THR A 409 3.80 8.35 -15.08
N ASP A 410 4.77 8.66 -14.23
CA ASP A 410 5.80 7.73 -13.80
C ASP A 410 5.22 6.60 -12.94
N PHE A 411 4.26 6.92 -12.10
CA PHE A 411 3.56 5.91 -11.29
C PHE A 411 2.69 5.00 -12.15
N GLU A 412 1.92 5.55 -13.09
CA GLU A 412 1.14 4.72 -14.02
C GLU A 412 2.03 3.82 -14.87
N GLU A 413 3.17 4.34 -15.35
CA GLU A 413 4.12 3.54 -16.12
C GLU A 413 4.70 2.41 -15.26
N PHE A 414 5.06 2.69 -14.01
CA PHE A 414 5.53 1.69 -13.06
C PHE A 414 4.48 0.59 -12.83
N ILE A 415 3.23 0.96 -12.59
CA ILE A 415 2.13 0.01 -12.39
C ILE A 415 1.90 -0.87 -13.61
N ARG A 416 2.00 -0.30 -14.84
CA ARG A 416 1.94 -1.11 -16.06
C ARG A 416 3.06 -2.16 -16.14
N TYR A 417 4.27 -1.84 -15.67
CA TYR A 417 5.35 -2.83 -15.59
C TYR A 417 5.08 -3.91 -14.52
N VAL A 418 4.56 -3.54 -13.35
CA VAL A 418 4.17 -4.51 -12.31
C VAL A 418 3.09 -5.46 -12.85
N TYR A 419 2.08 -4.92 -13.53
CA TYR A 419 1.02 -5.71 -14.17
C TYR A 419 1.57 -6.64 -15.26
N ALA A 420 2.45 -6.14 -16.12
CA ALA A 420 3.09 -6.95 -17.16
C ALA A 420 3.94 -8.09 -16.56
N ALA A 421 4.67 -7.81 -15.48
CA ALA A 421 5.48 -8.81 -14.77
C ALA A 421 4.61 -9.91 -14.16
N ALA A 422 3.50 -9.54 -13.50
CA ALA A 422 2.57 -10.48 -12.90
C ALA A 422 1.88 -11.39 -13.94
N ARG A 423 1.77 -10.94 -15.20
CA ARG A 423 1.24 -11.72 -16.33
C ARG A 423 2.30 -12.45 -17.15
N ASN A 424 3.55 -12.42 -16.77
CA ASN A 424 4.67 -12.93 -17.57
C ASN A 424 4.77 -12.29 -18.98
N ASP A 425 4.28 -11.05 -19.16
CA ASP A 425 4.36 -10.31 -20.44
C ASP A 425 5.73 -9.65 -20.62
N ILE A 426 6.70 -10.45 -21.04
CA ILE A 426 8.09 -10.04 -21.24
C ILE A 426 8.22 -8.92 -22.29
N ARG A 427 7.32 -8.87 -23.27
CA ARG A 427 7.40 -7.87 -24.34
C ARG A 427 7.17 -6.48 -23.79
N SER A 428 6.21 -6.31 -22.92
CA SER A 428 5.92 -5.05 -22.25
C SER A 428 7.02 -4.61 -21.28
N LEU A 429 7.87 -5.54 -20.82
CA LEU A 429 8.99 -5.24 -19.92
C LEU A 429 10.28 -4.80 -20.64
N GLN A 430 10.34 -4.84 -21.97
CA GLN A 430 11.59 -4.53 -22.70
C GLN A 430 12.15 -3.14 -22.39
N THR A 431 11.29 -2.14 -22.22
CA THR A 431 11.71 -0.76 -21.94
C THR A 431 12.36 -0.65 -20.58
N ILE A 432 11.76 -1.21 -19.53
CA ILE A 432 12.34 -1.16 -18.19
C ILE A 432 13.64 -1.97 -18.11
N TYR A 433 13.75 -3.11 -18.80
CA TYR A 433 15.02 -3.83 -18.92
C TYR A 433 16.12 -2.98 -19.54
N LYS A 434 15.82 -2.18 -20.57
CA LYS A 434 16.80 -1.25 -21.19
C LYS A 434 17.20 -0.13 -20.23
N ILE A 435 16.25 0.44 -19.50
CA ILE A 435 16.51 1.47 -18.50
C ILE A 435 17.46 0.92 -17.43
N VAL A 436 17.12 -0.22 -16.82
CA VAL A 436 17.95 -0.83 -15.77
C VAL A 436 19.33 -1.19 -16.30
N ASN A 437 19.40 -1.79 -17.49
CA ASN A 437 20.69 -2.12 -18.11
C ASN A 437 21.58 -0.88 -18.31
N SER A 438 21.02 0.23 -18.77
CA SER A 438 21.75 1.51 -18.87
C SER A 438 22.20 2.01 -17.50
N CYS A 439 21.36 1.88 -16.46
CA CYS A 439 21.70 2.33 -15.12
C CYS A 439 22.78 1.50 -14.45
N ILE A 440 22.89 0.20 -14.76
CA ILE A 440 24.00 -0.66 -14.28
C ILE A 440 25.36 -0.01 -14.56
N TYR A 441 25.52 0.55 -15.76
CA TYR A 441 26.78 1.23 -16.15
C TYR A 441 26.84 2.67 -15.64
N LYS A 442 25.77 3.44 -15.77
CA LYS A 442 25.75 4.88 -15.45
C LYS A 442 25.74 5.19 -13.96
N TRP A 443 25.36 4.28 -13.10
CA TRP A 443 25.17 4.52 -11.65
C TRP A 443 26.38 5.17 -10.99
N ASN A 444 27.56 4.67 -11.31
CA ASN A 444 28.83 5.22 -10.79
C ASN A 444 29.55 6.12 -11.79
N GLY A 445 28.86 6.60 -12.84
CA GLY A 445 29.38 7.62 -13.75
C GLY A 445 30.10 7.10 -14.99
N SER A 446 29.93 5.82 -15.38
CA SER A 446 30.42 5.37 -16.70
C SER A 446 29.72 6.12 -17.83
N SER A 447 30.46 6.46 -18.85
CA SER A 447 29.95 7.12 -20.07
C SER A 447 29.56 6.11 -21.16
N ASP A 448 29.91 4.84 -21.01
CA ASP A 448 29.65 3.79 -21.98
C ASP A 448 28.82 2.63 -21.39
N THR A 449 28.47 1.68 -22.21
CA THR A 449 27.63 0.51 -21.84
C THR A 449 28.45 -0.78 -21.75
N SER A 450 29.75 -0.69 -21.61
CA SER A 450 30.66 -1.83 -21.51
C SER A 450 31.46 -1.85 -20.22
N HIS A 451 31.62 -0.71 -19.55
CA HIS A 451 32.42 -0.59 -18.35
C HIS A 451 31.59 -0.19 -17.13
N ILE A 452 31.69 -0.97 -16.07
CA ILE A 452 31.11 -0.63 -14.77
C ILE A 452 32.20 -0.04 -13.90
N ILE A 453 31.96 1.17 -13.39
CA ILE A 453 32.85 1.87 -12.46
C ILE A 453 32.51 1.47 -11.04
N THR A 454 33.50 0.99 -10.28
CA THR A 454 33.40 0.73 -8.84
C THR A 454 34.22 1.76 -8.10
N PRO A 455 33.60 2.63 -7.26
CA PRO A 455 34.31 3.58 -6.43
C PRO A 455 35.25 2.86 -5.45
N THR A 456 36.43 3.42 -5.22
CA THR A 456 37.36 2.96 -4.18
C THR A 456 37.29 3.86 -2.94
N SER A 457 37.97 3.51 -1.87
CA SER A 457 38.14 4.37 -0.68
C SER A 457 38.95 5.64 -0.96
N ASN A 458 39.72 5.65 -2.04
CA ASN A 458 40.48 6.82 -2.48
C ASN A 458 39.75 7.50 -3.65
N ILE A 459 39.40 8.77 -3.47
CA ILE A 459 38.65 9.57 -4.45
C ILE A 459 39.37 9.69 -5.80
N ASP A 460 40.68 9.65 -5.79
CA ASP A 460 41.49 9.82 -7.00
C ASP A 460 41.54 8.56 -7.87
N TYR A 461 41.11 7.43 -7.35
CA TYR A 461 41.19 6.15 -8.05
C TYR A 461 39.81 5.46 -8.11
N MET A 462 39.44 4.98 -9.29
CA MET A 462 38.26 4.15 -9.50
C MET A 462 38.62 2.87 -10.24
N ILE A 463 37.91 1.79 -9.99
CA ILE A 463 38.08 0.54 -10.72
C ILE A 463 37.04 0.50 -11.83
N SER A 464 37.49 0.34 -13.06
CA SER A 464 36.64 0.12 -14.23
C SER A 464 36.76 -1.34 -14.65
N THR A 465 35.64 -2.02 -14.75
CA THR A 465 35.57 -3.44 -15.15
C THR A 465 34.78 -3.54 -16.44
N ASN A 466 35.38 -4.18 -17.45
CA ASN A 466 34.69 -4.43 -18.72
C ASN A 466 33.74 -5.64 -18.57
N ILE A 467 32.46 -5.40 -18.68
CA ILE A 467 31.42 -6.44 -18.49
C ILE A 467 30.26 -6.18 -19.44
N GLU A 468 29.86 -7.22 -20.17
CA GLU A 468 28.61 -7.22 -20.94
C GLU A 468 27.49 -7.88 -20.12
N VAL A 469 26.51 -7.07 -19.70
CA VAL A 469 25.33 -7.52 -18.94
C VAL A 469 24.13 -7.65 -19.88
N LYS A 470 23.39 -8.74 -19.74
CA LYS A 470 22.17 -9.01 -20.52
C LYS A 470 21.00 -9.38 -19.62
N PRO A 471 19.77 -9.02 -20.01
CA PRO A 471 18.57 -9.58 -19.40
C PRO A 471 18.59 -11.12 -19.44
N SER A 472 18.25 -11.76 -18.33
CA SER A 472 18.07 -13.21 -18.24
C SER A 472 16.58 -13.50 -18.15
N VAL A 473 15.95 -13.61 -19.30
CA VAL A 473 14.50 -13.77 -19.41
C VAL A 473 14.19 -15.17 -19.91
N LYS A 474 13.32 -15.89 -19.20
CA LYS A 474 12.78 -17.16 -19.70
C LYS A 474 11.61 -16.83 -20.63
N PRO A 475 11.57 -17.44 -21.83
CA PRO A 475 10.38 -17.31 -22.67
C PRO A 475 9.15 -17.80 -21.90
N ALA A 476 8.16 -16.97 -21.78
CA ALA A 476 6.88 -17.31 -21.19
C ALA A 476 5.76 -16.83 -22.12
N VAL A 477 4.64 -17.53 -22.09
CA VAL A 477 3.41 -17.09 -22.75
C VAL A 477 2.71 -16.18 -21.76
N PRO A 478 2.31 -14.96 -22.14
CA PRO A 478 1.54 -14.11 -21.27
C PRO A 478 0.26 -14.80 -20.79
N GLU A 479 -0.03 -14.69 -19.51
CA GLU A 479 -1.28 -15.20 -18.96
C GLU A 479 -2.44 -14.35 -19.47
N ASP A 480 -3.51 -15.00 -19.90
CA ASP A 480 -4.75 -14.32 -20.34
C ASP A 480 -5.63 -13.99 -19.14
N VAL A 481 -5.07 -13.24 -18.19
CA VAL A 481 -5.73 -12.77 -16.98
C VAL A 481 -5.77 -11.24 -17.02
N THR A 482 -6.97 -10.68 -16.92
CA THR A 482 -7.15 -9.21 -16.93
C THR A 482 -7.11 -8.62 -15.52
N VAL A 483 -7.48 -9.39 -14.49
CA VAL A 483 -7.52 -8.97 -13.09
C VAL A 483 -6.58 -9.81 -12.26
N ILE A 484 -5.74 -9.18 -11.48
CA ILE A 484 -4.74 -9.81 -10.62
C ILE A 484 -4.98 -9.34 -9.18
N ASP A 485 -5.43 -10.26 -8.34
CA ASP A 485 -5.72 -10.00 -6.92
C ASP A 485 -4.49 -10.28 -6.02
N LYS A 486 -3.64 -11.23 -6.44
CA LYS A 486 -2.40 -11.59 -5.72
C LYS A 486 -1.19 -11.16 -6.53
N PHE A 487 -0.39 -10.25 -6.03
CA PHE A 487 0.85 -9.80 -6.65
C PHE A 487 1.73 -9.10 -5.62
N THR A 488 3.01 -8.95 -5.93
CA THR A 488 3.89 -8.06 -5.17
C THR A 488 3.94 -6.69 -5.85
N PRO A 489 3.85 -5.56 -5.10
CA PRO A 489 3.92 -4.21 -5.67
C PRO A 489 5.34 -3.83 -6.10
N ASN A 490 6.20 -4.81 -6.33
CA ASN A 490 7.57 -4.66 -6.77
C ASN A 490 7.79 -5.39 -8.09
N LEU A 491 8.66 -4.85 -8.91
CA LEU A 491 9.08 -5.45 -10.18
C LEU A 491 10.40 -6.20 -9.98
N THR A 492 10.41 -7.52 -10.10
CA THR A 492 11.66 -8.31 -10.03
C THR A 492 12.20 -8.58 -11.43
N LEU A 493 13.42 -8.10 -11.71
CA LEU A 493 14.12 -8.31 -12.97
C LEU A 493 15.40 -9.11 -12.76
N THR A 494 15.68 -10.03 -13.71
CA THR A 494 16.85 -10.89 -13.67
C THR A 494 17.82 -10.53 -14.79
N PHE A 495 19.08 -10.39 -14.42
CA PHE A 495 20.19 -10.12 -15.34
C PHE A 495 21.27 -11.18 -15.19
N LYS A 496 22.08 -11.35 -16.24
CA LYS A 496 23.27 -12.17 -16.21
C LYS A 496 24.41 -11.48 -16.95
N GLN A 497 25.62 -11.81 -16.56
CA GLN A 497 26.80 -11.51 -17.36
C GLN A 497 26.84 -12.44 -18.57
N LYS A 498 27.27 -11.95 -19.73
CA LYS A 498 27.22 -12.69 -21.01
C LYS A 498 27.91 -14.05 -20.94
N ASP A 499 29.07 -14.11 -20.32
CA ASP A 499 29.97 -15.27 -20.34
C ASP A 499 29.85 -16.16 -19.10
N THR A 500 28.89 -15.91 -18.22
CA THR A 500 28.64 -16.70 -17.02
C THR A 500 27.22 -17.25 -16.96
N ALA A 501 27.05 -18.37 -16.24
CA ALA A 501 25.72 -18.91 -15.92
C ALA A 501 25.07 -18.23 -14.71
N GLN A 502 25.83 -17.38 -13.99
CA GLN A 502 25.32 -16.73 -12.77
C GLN A 502 24.35 -15.61 -13.11
N THR A 503 23.24 -15.60 -12.41
CA THR A 503 22.20 -14.58 -12.52
C THR A 503 22.15 -13.72 -11.26
N ALA A 504 21.78 -12.47 -11.42
CA ALA A 504 21.49 -11.55 -10.32
C ALA A 504 20.08 -10.96 -10.48
N ASN A 505 19.33 -10.93 -9.39
CA ASN A 505 17.99 -10.39 -9.37
C ASN A 505 18.00 -9.01 -8.70
N ILE A 506 17.18 -8.11 -9.22
CA ILE A 506 16.88 -6.82 -8.61
C ILE A 506 15.38 -6.67 -8.43
N SER A 507 14.96 -6.36 -7.22
CA SER A 507 13.59 -5.95 -6.90
C SER A 507 13.51 -4.42 -6.94
N ILE A 508 12.60 -3.91 -7.76
CA ILE A 508 12.44 -2.49 -8.04
C ILE A 508 11.08 -2.07 -7.49
N ASP A 509 11.09 -1.19 -6.51
CA ASP A 509 9.93 -0.46 -6.03
C ASP A 509 9.79 0.88 -6.78
N TYR A 510 8.74 1.63 -6.47
CA TYR A 510 8.49 2.91 -7.14
C TYR A 510 9.61 3.94 -6.91
N ASP A 511 10.21 3.98 -5.72
CA ASP A 511 11.30 4.91 -5.43
C ASP A 511 12.56 4.60 -6.23
N LEU A 512 12.96 3.33 -6.27
CA LEU A 512 14.08 2.91 -7.11
C LEU A 512 13.77 3.13 -8.58
N TYR A 513 12.52 2.88 -9.02
CA TYR A 513 12.11 3.16 -10.40
C TYR A 513 12.31 4.63 -10.77
N LYS A 514 11.87 5.58 -9.93
CA LYS A 514 12.12 7.02 -10.15
C LYS A 514 13.60 7.34 -10.21
N MET A 515 14.39 6.77 -9.31
CA MET A 515 15.85 6.97 -9.31
C MET A 515 16.47 6.45 -10.60
N LEU A 516 16.09 5.28 -11.07
CA LEU A 516 16.57 4.70 -12.32
C LEU A 516 16.25 5.58 -13.53
N LYS A 517 15.06 6.18 -13.59
CA LYS A 517 14.70 7.18 -14.64
C LYS A 517 15.61 8.40 -14.58
N LYS A 518 15.89 8.94 -13.40
CA LYS A 518 16.84 10.07 -13.22
C LYS A 518 18.24 9.71 -13.68
N VAL A 519 18.75 8.54 -13.28
CA VAL A 519 20.10 8.06 -13.68
C VAL A 519 20.16 7.83 -15.19
N ALA A 520 19.15 7.23 -15.79
CA ALA A 520 19.07 7.05 -17.23
C ALA A 520 19.15 8.40 -17.97
N SER A 521 18.54 9.46 -17.39
CA SER A 521 18.55 10.84 -17.91
C SER A 521 19.84 11.62 -17.60
N GLY A 522 20.83 11.01 -16.91
CA GLY A 522 22.14 11.63 -16.66
C GLY A 522 22.39 12.09 -15.22
N TYR A 523 21.47 11.85 -14.29
CA TYR A 523 21.71 12.10 -12.87
C TYR A 523 22.79 11.16 -12.33
N ARG A 524 23.70 11.69 -11.50
CA ARG A 524 24.71 10.90 -10.80
C ARG A 524 24.32 10.72 -9.33
N PRO A 525 24.12 9.47 -8.87
CA PRO A 525 23.78 9.19 -7.49
C PRO A 525 24.84 9.70 -6.52
N THR A 526 24.38 10.30 -5.42
CA THR A 526 25.20 10.76 -4.31
C THR A 526 25.53 9.61 -3.34
N ALA A 527 26.37 9.86 -2.33
CA ALA A 527 26.62 8.90 -1.26
C ALA A 527 25.33 8.56 -0.46
N GLN A 528 24.44 9.54 -0.29
CA GLN A 528 23.16 9.33 0.36
C GLN A 528 22.25 8.43 -0.48
N ASP A 529 22.20 8.64 -1.81
CA ASP A 529 21.44 7.78 -2.72
C ASP A 529 21.97 6.35 -2.71
N ASN A 530 23.29 6.16 -2.69
CA ASN A 530 23.91 4.83 -2.60
C ASN A 530 23.53 4.09 -1.31
N ASN A 531 23.42 4.79 -0.19
CA ASN A 531 22.97 4.21 1.06
C ASN A 531 21.48 3.86 1.02
N HIS A 532 20.66 4.75 0.47
CA HIS A 532 19.21 4.54 0.34
C HIS A 532 18.90 3.35 -0.60
N PHE A 533 19.60 3.29 -1.75
CA PHE A 533 19.42 2.22 -2.74
C PHE A 533 20.50 1.13 -2.64
N ALA A 534 20.90 0.77 -1.42
CA ALA A 534 21.92 -0.25 -1.16
C ALA A 534 21.64 -1.59 -1.87
N GLY A 535 20.37 -1.95 -2.05
CA GLY A 535 19.93 -3.13 -2.82
C GLY A 535 20.41 -3.09 -4.26
N PHE A 536 20.28 -1.94 -4.96
CA PHE A 536 20.76 -1.79 -6.33
C PHE A 536 22.30 -1.80 -6.40
N VAL A 537 22.98 -1.12 -5.46
CA VAL A 537 24.44 -1.16 -5.36
C VAL A 537 24.94 -2.58 -5.15
N SER A 538 24.31 -3.37 -4.28
CA SER A 538 24.65 -4.78 -4.04
C SER A 538 24.41 -5.64 -5.29
N PHE A 539 23.31 -5.40 -6.00
CA PHE A 539 23.02 -6.07 -7.28
C PHE A 539 24.10 -5.81 -8.32
N VAL A 540 24.53 -4.55 -8.52
CA VAL A 540 25.63 -4.21 -9.44
C VAL A 540 26.93 -4.86 -9.01
N LYS A 541 27.27 -4.86 -7.70
CA LYS A 541 28.45 -5.58 -7.17
C LYS A 541 28.42 -7.07 -7.44
N LYS A 542 27.27 -7.74 -7.32
CA LYS A 542 27.12 -9.17 -7.66
C LYS A 542 27.45 -9.43 -9.13
N LEU A 543 26.99 -8.56 -10.04
CA LEU A 543 27.32 -8.67 -11.46
C LEU A 543 28.83 -8.50 -11.72
N VAL A 544 29.48 -7.55 -11.05
CA VAL A 544 30.93 -7.28 -11.18
C VAL A 544 31.77 -8.44 -10.64
N ASN A 545 31.42 -8.98 -9.49
CA ASN A 545 32.18 -10.08 -8.85
C ASN A 545 32.19 -11.38 -9.66
N CYS A 546 31.32 -11.51 -10.66
CA CYS A 546 31.30 -12.63 -11.58
C CYS A 546 32.34 -12.49 -12.71
N SER A 547 32.99 -11.32 -12.85
CA SER A 547 34.00 -11.05 -13.89
C SER A 547 35.41 -11.33 -13.38
N LYS A 548 36.21 -12.03 -14.20
CA LYS A 548 37.61 -12.28 -13.90
C LYS A 548 38.58 -11.50 -14.80
N ASP A 549 38.08 -10.81 -15.83
CA ASP A 549 38.90 -10.25 -16.88
C ASP A 549 38.72 -8.72 -17.03
N ASP A 550 39.78 -8.06 -17.50
CA ASP A 550 39.84 -6.64 -17.87
C ASP A 550 39.48 -5.62 -16.79
N ILE A 551 40.27 -5.61 -15.71
CA ILE A 551 40.21 -4.59 -14.70
C ILE A 551 41.14 -3.42 -15.12
N THR A 552 40.56 -2.24 -15.26
CA THR A 552 41.28 -0.98 -15.51
C THR A 552 41.17 -0.06 -14.32
N ILE A 553 42.28 0.49 -13.84
CA ILE A 553 42.26 1.51 -12.80
C ILE A 553 42.24 2.87 -13.49
N LEU A 554 41.29 3.71 -13.11
CA LEU A 554 41.16 5.09 -13.54
C LEU A 554 41.75 5.98 -12.44
N HIS A 555 42.78 6.77 -12.79
CA HIS A 555 43.37 7.77 -11.91
C HIS A 555 42.93 9.16 -12.37
N TYR A 556 42.21 9.87 -11.51
CA TYR A 556 41.74 11.22 -11.75
C TYR A 556 42.77 12.21 -11.19
N SER A 557 43.56 12.87 -12.06
CA SER A 557 44.37 14.02 -11.69
C SER A 557 43.70 15.32 -12.16
N HIS A 558 44.13 16.48 -11.66
CA HIS A 558 43.44 17.77 -11.88
C HIS A 558 43.14 18.11 -13.35
N ASP A 559 43.89 17.54 -14.30
CA ASP A 559 43.78 17.87 -15.73
C ASP A 559 43.59 16.64 -16.66
N GLU A 560 43.80 15.40 -16.19
CA GLU A 560 43.78 14.22 -17.04
C GLU A 560 43.25 12.97 -16.29
N ILE A 561 42.57 12.10 -17.02
CA ILE A 561 42.20 10.76 -16.55
C ILE A 561 43.24 9.78 -17.12
N LYS A 562 44.11 9.26 -16.26
CA LYS A 562 45.03 8.19 -16.65
C LYS A 562 44.40 6.82 -16.43
N LYS A 563 44.61 5.94 -17.38
CA LYS A 563 44.10 4.56 -17.33
C LYS A 563 45.25 3.59 -17.15
N TYR A 564 45.13 2.68 -16.20
CA TYR A 564 46.10 1.63 -15.96
C TYR A 564 45.40 0.28 -16.03
N GLN A 565 45.94 -0.60 -16.87
CA GLN A 565 45.45 -1.99 -16.93
C GLN A 565 46.32 -2.88 -16.05
N LEU A 566 45.71 -3.81 -15.33
CA LEU A 566 46.41 -4.80 -14.54
C LEU A 566 46.72 -6.02 -15.43
N GLU A 567 47.97 -6.23 -15.75
CA GLU A 567 48.43 -7.37 -16.55
C GLU A 567 49.14 -8.39 -15.66
N TYR A 568 48.85 -9.67 -15.88
CA TYR A 568 49.60 -10.74 -15.25
C TYR A 568 50.78 -11.12 -16.17
N THR A 569 52.00 -10.86 -15.69
CA THR A 569 53.21 -11.09 -16.49
C THR A 569 53.57 -12.55 -16.57
N VAL A 570 54.37 -12.92 -17.59
CA VAL A 570 54.94 -14.27 -17.74
C VAL A 570 55.82 -14.68 -16.57
N PHE A 571 56.23 -13.75 -15.73
CA PHE A 571 57.06 -14.00 -14.53
C PHE A 571 56.23 -14.27 -13.27
N GLY A 572 54.89 -14.31 -13.36
CA GLY A 572 54.00 -14.63 -12.22
C GLY A 572 53.73 -13.43 -11.30
N SER A 573 53.98 -12.20 -11.78
CA SER A 573 53.67 -10.95 -11.05
C SER A 573 52.57 -10.16 -11.76
N TYR A 574 51.87 -9.30 -11.01
CA TYR A 574 50.95 -8.31 -11.58
C TYR A 574 51.69 -7.00 -11.80
N GLU A 575 51.53 -6.41 -12.96
CA GLU A 575 52.06 -5.09 -13.29
C GLU A 575 50.98 -4.15 -13.79
N PHE A 576 51.07 -2.88 -13.42
CA PHE A 576 50.17 -1.83 -13.93
C PHE A 576 50.81 -1.20 -15.18
N ARG A 577 50.08 -1.25 -16.27
CA ARG A 577 50.47 -0.63 -17.53
C ARG A 577 49.57 0.52 -17.88
N GLU A 578 50.12 1.70 -18.16
CA GLU A 578 49.35 2.83 -18.67
C GLU A 578 48.86 2.54 -20.09
N VAL A 579 47.52 2.74 -20.33
CA VAL A 579 46.82 2.40 -21.59
C VAL A 579 46.32 3.66 -22.27
#